data_6363d31e2e57895e70cbc55094a4c321
#
_entry.id   6363d31e2e57895e70cbc55094a4c321
#
_cell.length_a   1.000
_cell.length_b   1.000
_cell.length_c   1.000
_cell.angle_alpha   90.00
_cell.angle_beta   90.00
_cell.angle_gamma   90.00
#
_symmetry.space_group_name_H-M   'P 1'
#
loop_
_entity.id
_entity.type
_entity.pdbx_description
1 polymer ?
#
loop_
_entity_poly.entity_id
_entity_poly.type
_entity_poly.pdbx_seq_one_letter_code
_entity_poly.pdbx_strand_id
1 'polypeptide(L)'
;MRYGFIFLLFIALDLLAQEKFKNIGVDQFDKLRQQTNTVVLDVRTPKEFTAGHIAGATNIDWNAPDFASKAAALDKSKTYLVHCAVGGRSAKASDKMAALQFTNVYNLEGGMKAWEKAGKPVQK
;
A
#
# COMPACT_ATOMS: atom_id res chain seq x y z
N MET A 1 30.72 29.37 -9.01
CA MET A 1 30.56 29.36 -7.55
C MET A 1 29.13 29.64 -7.12
N ARG A 2 28.56 30.76 -7.48
CA ARG A 2 27.20 31.09 -7.08
C ARG A 2 26.14 30.14 -7.67
N TYR A 3 26.40 29.65 -8.85
CA TYR A 3 25.45 28.80 -9.57
C TYR A 3 25.28 27.42 -8.93
N GLY A 4 26.34 26.86 -8.38
CA GLY A 4 26.27 25.58 -7.69
C GLY A 4 25.42 25.62 -6.42
N PHE A 5 25.38 26.75 -5.78
CA PHE A 5 24.57 26.95 -4.58
C PHE A 5 23.06 26.86 -4.87
N ILE A 6 22.63 27.52 -5.95
CA ILE A 6 21.22 27.50 -6.40
C ILE A 6 20.83 26.07 -6.80
N PHE A 7 21.75 25.35 -7.47
CA PHE A 7 21.49 23.99 -7.90
C PHE A 7 21.24 23.05 -6.72
N LEU A 8 22.03 23.16 -5.64
CA LEU A 8 21.83 22.34 -4.43
C LEU A 8 20.47 22.60 -3.77
N LEU A 9 20.02 23.83 -3.74
CA LEU A 9 18.73 24.18 -3.21
C LEU A 9 17.60 23.52 -3.99
N PHE A 10 17.72 23.49 -5.31
CA PHE A 10 16.72 22.88 -6.19
C PHE A 10 16.62 21.37 -5.95
N ILE A 11 17.75 20.66 -5.80
CA ILE A 11 17.77 19.23 -5.51
C ILE A 11 17.10 18.93 -4.17
N ALA A 12 17.31 19.76 -3.16
CA ALA A 12 16.67 19.59 -1.85
C ALA A 12 15.15 19.68 -1.96
N LEU A 13 14.63 20.60 -2.78
CA LEU A 13 13.20 20.73 -3.02
C LEU A 13 12.61 19.49 -3.71
N ASP A 14 13.31 18.93 -4.68
CA ASP A 14 12.88 17.72 -5.36
C ASP A 14 12.75 16.53 -4.41
N LEU A 15 13.71 16.37 -3.50
CA LEU A 15 13.68 15.29 -2.51
C LEU A 15 12.51 15.45 -1.53
N LEU A 16 12.18 16.68 -1.15
CA LEU A 16 11.05 16.94 -0.26
C LEU A 16 9.71 16.68 -0.92
N ALA A 17 9.63 16.77 -2.24
CA ALA A 17 8.40 16.56 -2.98
C ALA A 17 8.10 15.10 -3.32
N GLN A 18 9.01 14.18 -3.06
CA GLN A 18 8.82 12.76 -3.38
C GLN A 18 7.80 12.09 -2.47
N GLU A 19 6.86 11.38 -3.08
CA GLU A 19 5.87 10.60 -2.36
C GLU A 19 6.46 9.26 -1.91
N LYS A 20 6.04 8.81 -0.73
CA LYS A 20 6.49 7.55 -0.14
C LYS A 20 5.71 6.35 -0.66
N PHE A 21 4.45 6.55 -1.01
CA PHE A 21 3.59 5.56 -1.63
C PHE A 21 2.57 6.28 -2.51
N LYS A 22 1.83 5.54 -3.32
CA LYS A 22 0.84 6.12 -4.23
C LYS A 22 -0.56 5.65 -3.88
N ASN A 23 -1.51 6.57 -3.94
CA ASN A 23 -2.93 6.25 -3.85
C ASN A 23 -3.47 5.96 -5.24
N ILE A 24 -4.19 4.85 -5.41
CA ILE A 24 -4.76 4.44 -6.68
C ILE A 24 -6.21 4.02 -6.51
N GLY A 25 -6.97 4.12 -7.59
CA GLY A 25 -8.35 3.68 -7.61
C GLY A 25 -8.51 2.18 -7.88
N VAL A 26 -9.76 1.73 -7.84
CA VAL A 26 -10.11 0.30 -7.96
C VAL A 26 -9.63 -0.31 -9.28
N ASP A 27 -9.82 0.37 -10.41
CA ASP A 27 -9.47 -0.22 -11.71
C ASP A 27 -7.97 -0.41 -11.87
N GLN A 28 -7.17 0.56 -11.45
CA GLN A 28 -5.72 0.43 -11.49
C GLN A 28 -5.23 -0.64 -10.51
N PHE A 29 -5.81 -0.70 -9.33
CA PHE A 29 -5.51 -1.72 -8.33
C PHE A 29 -5.79 -3.11 -8.91
N ASP A 30 -6.94 -3.29 -9.56
CA ASP A 30 -7.34 -4.55 -10.16
C ASP A 30 -6.37 -4.99 -11.27
N LYS A 31 -5.91 -4.08 -12.09
CA LYS A 31 -4.92 -4.37 -13.13
C LYS A 31 -3.58 -4.79 -12.52
N LEU A 32 -3.11 -4.05 -11.54
CA LEU A 32 -1.80 -4.32 -10.93
C LEU A 32 -1.78 -5.66 -10.19
N ARG A 33 -2.86 -6.03 -9.50
CA ARG A 33 -2.91 -7.28 -8.74
C ARG A 33 -2.76 -8.54 -9.62
N GLN A 34 -3.00 -8.40 -10.91
CA GLN A 34 -2.90 -9.52 -11.86
C GLN A 34 -1.49 -9.70 -12.40
N GLN A 35 -0.57 -8.82 -12.05
CA GLN A 35 0.81 -8.89 -12.54
C GLN A 35 1.67 -9.75 -11.62
N THR A 36 2.77 -10.29 -12.17
CA THR A 36 3.74 -11.04 -11.39
C THR A 36 4.45 -10.14 -10.39
N ASN A 37 5.00 -10.73 -9.33
CA ASN A 37 5.70 -10.01 -8.26
C ASN A 37 4.84 -8.96 -7.54
N THR A 38 3.55 -9.20 -7.48
CA THR A 38 2.58 -8.29 -6.85
C THR A 38 1.83 -9.02 -5.75
N VAL A 39 1.71 -8.38 -4.60
CA VAL A 39 1.02 -8.93 -3.43
C VAL A 39 -0.09 -7.97 -3.02
N VAL A 40 -1.31 -8.48 -2.90
CA VAL A 40 -2.41 -7.74 -2.27
C VAL A 40 -2.27 -7.93 -0.77
N LEU A 41 -2.10 -6.83 -0.03
CA LEU A 41 -1.95 -6.85 1.42
C LEU A 41 -3.19 -6.24 2.07
N ASP A 42 -4.00 -7.09 2.66
CA ASP A 42 -5.20 -6.70 3.40
C ASP A 42 -4.82 -6.45 4.85
N VAL A 43 -4.89 -5.20 5.28
CA VAL A 43 -4.48 -4.83 6.64
C VAL A 43 -5.65 -4.68 7.61
N ARG A 44 -6.80 -5.26 7.24
CA ARG A 44 -7.97 -5.36 8.12
C ARG A 44 -7.73 -6.45 9.18
N THR A 45 -8.66 -6.54 10.12
CA THR A 45 -8.63 -7.62 11.12
C THR A 45 -8.85 -8.99 10.48
N PRO A 46 -8.40 -10.09 11.11
CA PRO A 46 -8.68 -11.44 10.61
C PRO A 46 -10.18 -11.72 10.46
N LYS A 47 -11.02 -11.16 11.33
CA LYS A 47 -12.46 -11.32 11.26
C LYS A 47 -13.03 -10.69 9.99
N GLU A 48 -12.62 -9.47 9.67
CA GLU A 48 -13.02 -8.80 8.43
C GLU A 48 -12.55 -9.59 7.21
N PHE A 49 -11.29 -10.04 7.22
CA PHE A 49 -10.71 -10.81 6.13
C PHE A 49 -11.49 -12.11 5.87
N THR A 50 -11.81 -12.84 6.92
CA THR A 50 -12.55 -14.10 6.81
C THR A 50 -13.97 -13.90 6.25
N ALA A 51 -14.59 -12.77 6.56
CA ALA A 51 -15.93 -12.46 6.07
C ALA A 51 -15.97 -12.20 4.55
N GLY A 52 -14.84 -11.86 3.96
CA GLY A 52 -14.69 -11.65 2.51
C GLY A 52 -13.42 -10.87 2.22
N HIS A 53 -12.68 -11.29 1.20
CA HIS A 53 -11.40 -10.67 0.84
C HIS A 53 -11.14 -10.79 -0.66
N ILE A 54 -10.19 -10.04 -1.16
CA ILE A 54 -9.74 -10.12 -2.54
C ILE A 54 -8.94 -11.42 -2.71
N ALA A 55 -9.23 -12.17 -3.77
CA ALA A 55 -8.58 -13.46 -4.03
C ALA A 55 -7.06 -13.34 -4.01
N GLY A 56 -6.41 -14.25 -3.29
CA GLY A 56 -4.95 -14.28 -3.18
C GLY A 56 -4.35 -13.30 -2.20
N ALA A 57 -5.17 -12.48 -1.52
CA ALA A 57 -4.66 -11.48 -0.57
C ALA A 57 -4.00 -12.13 0.65
N THR A 58 -2.94 -11.49 1.11
CA THR A 58 -2.30 -11.80 2.40
C THR A 58 -2.88 -10.87 3.45
N ASN A 59 -3.21 -11.40 4.63
CA ASN A 59 -3.75 -10.60 5.73
C ASN A 59 -2.70 -10.36 6.80
N ILE A 60 -2.41 -9.09 7.08
CA ILE A 60 -1.61 -8.67 8.24
C ILE A 60 -2.35 -7.52 8.90
N ASP A 61 -2.87 -7.75 10.09
CA ASP A 61 -3.71 -6.79 10.80
C ASP A 61 -2.92 -5.55 11.26
N TRP A 62 -3.28 -4.38 10.75
CA TRP A 62 -2.66 -3.12 11.13
C TRP A 62 -2.78 -2.86 12.65
N ASN A 63 -3.89 -3.26 13.24
CA ASN A 63 -4.14 -3.03 14.66
C ASN A 63 -3.39 -4.00 15.59
N ALA A 64 -2.79 -5.04 15.05
CA ALA A 64 -2.04 -5.99 15.85
C ALA A 64 -0.68 -5.40 16.27
N PRO A 65 -0.21 -5.68 17.50
CA PRO A 65 1.05 -5.13 17.99
C PRO A 65 2.27 -5.61 17.20
N ASP A 66 2.16 -6.71 16.48
CA ASP A 66 3.25 -7.29 15.69
C ASP A 66 3.20 -6.92 14.20
N PHE A 67 2.38 -5.94 13.81
CA PHE A 67 2.27 -5.55 12.40
C PHE A 67 3.65 -5.19 11.82
N ALA A 68 4.41 -4.36 12.50
CA ALA A 68 5.70 -3.87 11.98
C ALA A 68 6.69 -5.02 11.75
N SER A 69 6.77 -5.98 12.67
CA SER A 69 7.70 -7.11 12.52
C SER A 69 7.26 -8.05 11.40
N LYS A 70 5.97 -8.30 11.25
CA LYS A 70 5.44 -9.12 10.15
C LYS A 70 5.65 -8.45 8.81
N ALA A 71 5.37 -7.15 8.71
CA ALA A 71 5.59 -6.40 7.49
C ALA A 71 7.07 -6.37 7.10
N ALA A 72 7.96 -6.16 8.07
CA ALA A 72 9.40 -6.13 7.82
C ALA A 72 9.95 -7.44 7.28
N ALA A 73 9.27 -8.57 7.53
CA ALA A 73 9.69 -9.89 7.04
C ALA A 73 9.28 -10.14 5.60
N LEU A 74 8.45 -9.30 5.01
CA LEU A 74 8.00 -9.44 3.62
C LEU A 74 9.15 -9.12 2.64
N ASP A 75 9.06 -9.71 1.45
CA ASP A 75 10.05 -9.50 0.38
C ASP A 75 9.92 -8.07 -0.19
N LYS A 76 10.93 -7.24 0.02
CA LYS A 76 10.93 -5.83 -0.40
C LYS A 76 11.07 -5.63 -1.90
N SER A 77 11.42 -6.67 -2.65
CA SER A 77 11.53 -6.59 -4.11
C SER A 77 10.18 -6.64 -4.82
N LYS A 78 9.12 -6.99 -4.12
CA LYS A 78 7.77 -7.10 -4.69
C LYS A 78 7.01 -5.78 -4.61
N THR A 79 5.96 -5.69 -5.43
CA THR A 79 4.98 -4.61 -5.38
C THR A 79 3.87 -4.97 -4.39
N TYR A 80 3.53 -4.04 -3.52
CA TYR A 80 2.48 -4.24 -2.52
C TYR A 80 1.30 -3.34 -2.79
N LEU A 81 0.13 -3.97 -2.89
CA LEU A 81 -1.15 -3.31 -3.08
C LEU A 81 -1.90 -3.41 -1.76
N VAL A 82 -1.92 -2.33 -1.01
CA VAL A 82 -2.37 -2.31 0.38
C VAL A 82 -3.78 -1.76 0.45
N HIS A 83 -4.66 -2.42 1.20
CA HIS A 83 -6.00 -1.91 1.43
C HIS A 83 -6.52 -2.26 2.82
N CYS A 84 -7.52 -1.51 3.25
CA CYS A 84 -8.32 -1.82 4.43
C CYS A 84 -9.81 -1.70 4.06
N ALA A 85 -10.68 -1.34 5.02
CA ALA A 85 -12.11 -1.20 4.73
C ALA A 85 -12.42 0.06 3.93
N VAL A 86 -11.88 1.21 4.34
CA VAL A 86 -12.19 2.52 3.74
C VAL A 86 -10.96 3.39 3.42
N GLY A 87 -9.75 2.95 3.77
CA GLY A 87 -8.52 3.62 3.39
C GLY A 87 -7.66 4.18 4.52
N GLY A 88 -8.18 4.34 5.73
CA GLY A 88 -7.44 4.94 6.84
C GLY A 88 -6.30 4.08 7.38
N ARG A 89 -6.59 2.84 7.72
CA ARG A 89 -5.58 1.89 8.22
C ARG A 89 -4.52 1.60 7.16
N SER A 90 -4.95 1.44 5.91
CA SER A 90 -4.04 1.10 4.81
C SER A 90 -3.12 2.27 4.43
N ALA A 91 -3.57 3.50 4.57
CA ALA A 91 -2.69 4.67 4.37
C ALA A 91 -1.57 4.67 5.41
N LYS A 92 -1.90 4.41 6.67
CA LYS A 92 -0.90 4.31 7.74
C LYS A 92 0.05 3.12 7.54
N ALA A 93 -0.49 1.99 7.12
CA ALA A 93 0.31 0.79 6.82
C ALA A 93 1.26 1.05 5.64
N SER A 94 0.78 1.72 4.59
CA SER A 94 1.60 2.07 3.43
C SER A 94 2.74 3.01 3.82
N ASP A 95 2.47 4.00 4.66
CA ASP A 95 3.50 4.91 5.16
C ASP A 95 4.54 4.16 5.99
N LYS A 96 4.11 3.24 6.85
CA LYS A 96 5.01 2.39 7.64
C LYS A 96 5.89 1.52 6.76
N MET A 97 5.32 0.93 5.71
CA MET A 97 6.07 0.10 4.77
C MET A 97 7.12 0.92 4.01
N ALA A 98 6.78 2.13 3.60
CA ALA A 98 7.75 3.04 2.98
C ALA A 98 8.91 3.34 3.94
N ALA A 99 8.61 3.57 5.22
CA ALA A 99 9.63 3.77 6.25
C ALA A 99 10.51 2.53 6.46
N LEU A 100 9.97 1.33 6.20
CA LEU A 100 10.70 0.06 6.26
C LEU A 100 11.45 -0.24 4.96
N GLN A 101 11.57 0.72 4.05
CA GLN A 101 12.33 0.63 2.80
C GLN A 101 11.65 -0.18 1.68
N PHE A 102 10.33 -0.33 1.74
CA PHE A 102 9.57 -0.83 0.60
C PHE A 102 9.45 0.29 -0.44
N THR A 103 9.75 0.00 -1.70
CA THR A 103 9.83 1.02 -2.75
C THR A 103 8.60 1.04 -3.68
N ASN A 104 7.84 -0.05 -3.74
CA ASN A 104 6.67 -0.16 -4.61
C ASN A 104 5.43 -0.45 -3.78
N VAL A 105 4.85 0.61 -3.22
CA VAL A 105 3.67 0.52 -2.35
C VAL A 105 2.55 1.38 -2.90
N TYR A 106 1.38 0.78 -3.05
CA TYR A 106 0.16 1.45 -3.51
C TYR A 106 -0.94 1.25 -2.49
N ASN A 107 -1.69 2.30 -2.22
CA ASN A 107 -2.84 2.26 -1.32
C ASN A 107 -4.13 2.36 -2.13
N LEU A 108 -5.09 1.48 -1.86
CA LEU A 108 -6.39 1.51 -2.53
C LEU A 108 -7.27 2.59 -1.91
N GLU A 109 -7.58 3.63 -2.68
CA GLU A 109 -8.53 4.66 -2.27
C GLU A 109 -9.91 4.06 -2.08
N GLY A 110 -10.52 4.34 -0.93
CA GLY A 110 -11.83 3.84 -0.60
C GLY A 110 -11.88 2.39 -0.13
N GLY A 111 -10.76 1.67 -0.21
CA GLY A 111 -10.60 0.33 0.36
C GLY A 111 -11.58 -0.72 -0.16
N MET A 112 -11.83 -1.72 0.67
CA MET A 112 -12.74 -2.83 0.34
C MET A 112 -14.14 -2.34 -0.03
N LYS A 113 -14.60 -1.27 0.60
CA LYS A 113 -15.92 -0.69 0.30
C LYS A 113 -15.98 -0.22 -1.15
N ALA A 114 -14.95 0.47 -1.64
CA ALA A 114 -14.88 0.91 -3.03
C ALA A 114 -14.76 -0.27 -4.00
N TRP A 115 -13.99 -1.29 -3.61
CA TRP A 115 -13.83 -2.52 -4.39
C TRP A 115 -15.18 -3.21 -4.61
N GLU A 116 -15.95 -3.39 -3.55
CA GLU A 116 -17.27 -4.02 -3.61
C GLU A 116 -18.27 -3.16 -4.37
N LYS A 117 -18.26 -1.86 -4.17
CA LYS A 117 -19.13 -0.93 -4.89
C LYS A 117 -18.89 -0.97 -6.39
N ALA A 118 -17.67 -1.19 -6.82
CA ALA A 118 -17.29 -1.33 -8.23
C ALA A 118 -17.68 -2.71 -8.81
N GLY A 119 -18.26 -3.60 -8.00
CA GLY A 119 -18.67 -4.92 -8.45
C GLY A 119 -17.52 -5.90 -8.63
N LYS A 120 -16.37 -5.63 -8.04
CA LYS A 120 -15.22 -6.52 -8.16
C LYS A 120 -15.38 -7.76 -7.27
N PRO A 121 -14.78 -8.90 -7.65
CA PRO A 121 -15.02 -10.16 -6.96
C PRO A 121 -14.43 -10.21 -5.55
N VAL A 122 -15.17 -10.87 -4.66
CA VAL A 122 -14.79 -11.10 -3.26
C VAL A 122 -14.86 -12.58 -2.98
N GLN A 123 -13.82 -13.11 -2.35
CA GLN A 123 -13.70 -14.50 -1.95
C GLN A 123 -13.96 -14.64 -0.45
N LYS A 124 -14.64 -15.69 -0.05
CA LYS A 124 -14.87 -16.01 1.36
C LYS A 124 -14.06 -17.22 1.81
#